data_38f3d671eb5e6ec520297432bef595bd
#
_entry.id   38f3d671eb5e6ec520297432bef595bd
#
_cell.length_a   1.000
_cell.length_b   1.000
_cell.length_c   1.000
_cell.angle_alpha   90.00
_cell.angle_beta   90.00
_cell.angle_gamma   90.00
#
_symmetry.space_group_name_H-M   'P 1'
#
loop_
_entity.id
_entity.type
_entity.pdbx_description
1 polymer ?
#
loop_
_entity_poly.entity_id
_entity_poly.type
_entity_poly.pdbx_seq_one_letter_code
_entity_poly.pdbx_strand_id
1 'polypeptide(L)'
;MESVLSPLQTARYEYKPKLPEIYTHGMCGILAAEGEPCVPPADCEAIRNIFPNTFGMNRVYFQKGENCAPKRKINAGVILSGGQAPGGHNVITGLYDALKEADPSNKLFGFKNGPSGLIEDNCVEFTDGMIDRYRNTGGFDIIGSGRTKLETEEQFKIAAEVCARRGISAVVIIGGDDSNTNAAMLAEYFVREKTGVQVIGCPKTIDGDLKNDGVEISFGFDTATKTYADLIGNIERDACSARKYWHFIKVMGRSASHVALECALRTQPNVCIISEEVEAKKTSFSEITEQIVRSVCARAERGDNFGVVIIPESLIEFVPELKDLIAELNDVLAAKSEELAARAGWKKYAYLETLLSPASYKVFTLLPSNIQNQLLMDRDQHGNVQLSKIETEKLLIELVRKRLAELKHDEVYHGKFNPLSHFFGYEGRCAFPSNFDADYCYSLGYNAFMLISYGYTGYLSTISNLARPAAEWRAGGIPLTGMMNLERRSGRLKPVIKKLLVDLNGAPFRYFAERRERWPSRPAIPSRGPFNITARRASATPSQRRWSSNIWKRGAETAPLFFVLYSYLRASIGFSSEAL
;
A
#
# COMPACT_ATOMS: atom_id res chain seq x y z
N MET A 1 -1.63 -30.31 -19.37
CA MET A 1 -0.20 -30.00 -19.43
C MET A 1 0.24 -29.65 -18.03
N GLU A 2 1.03 -30.50 -17.39
CA GLU A 2 1.70 -30.14 -16.15
C GLU A 2 2.64 -28.98 -16.48
N SER A 3 2.46 -27.83 -15.80
CA SER A 3 3.38 -26.72 -15.92
C SER A 3 4.72 -27.17 -15.33
N VAL A 4 5.75 -27.26 -16.15
CA VAL A 4 7.11 -27.53 -15.66
C VAL A 4 7.56 -26.30 -14.86
N LEU A 5 7.54 -26.43 -13.53
CA LEU A 5 8.02 -25.38 -12.64
C LEU A 5 9.54 -25.25 -12.78
N SER A 6 10.04 -24.03 -12.79
CA SER A 6 11.48 -23.80 -12.68
C SER A 6 11.98 -24.20 -11.29
N PRO A 7 13.29 -24.55 -11.13
CA PRO A 7 13.85 -24.85 -9.81
C PRO A 7 13.65 -23.73 -8.79
N LEU A 8 13.63 -22.47 -9.23
CA LEU A 8 13.36 -21.31 -8.36
C LEU A 8 11.90 -21.27 -7.89
N GLN A 9 10.95 -21.56 -8.78
CA GLN A 9 9.54 -21.65 -8.40
C GLN A 9 9.33 -22.79 -7.40
N THR A 10 9.92 -23.96 -7.64
CA THR A 10 9.87 -25.08 -6.70
C THR A 10 10.41 -24.68 -5.32
N ALA A 11 11.60 -24.09 -5.25
CA ALA A 11 12.18 -23.62 -4.00
C ALA A 11 11.32 -22.54 -3.31
N ARG A 12 10.60 -21.73 -4.10
CA ARG A 12 9.69 -20.71 -3.55
C ARG A 12 8.44 -21.35 -2.94
N TYR A 13 7.87 -22.36 -3.57
CA TYR A 13 6.74 -23.12 -2.99
C TYR A 13 7.12 -23.86 -1.71
N GLU A 14 8.37 -24.34 -1.60
CA GLU A 14 8.89 -25.03 -0.42
C GLU A 14 9.21 -24.09 0.75
N TYR A 15 9.27 -22.78 0.51
CA TYR A 15 9.51 -21.82 1.59
C TYR A 15 8.38 -21.90 2.61
N LYS A 16 8.75 -22.16 3.87
CA LYS A 16 7.81 -22.17 5.00
C LYS A 16 7.83 -20.80 5.68
N PRO A 17 6.75 -20.02 5.59
CA PRO A 17 6.65 -18.75 6.27
C PRO A 17 6.82 -18.92 7.80
N LYS A 18 7.50 -17.96 8.41
CA LYS A 18 7.74 -17.95 9.85
C LYS A 18 6.56 -17.32 10.57
N LEU A 19 6.24 -17.86 11.73
CA LEU A 19 5.22 -17.36 12.64
C LEU A 19 5.85 -16.66 13.86
N PRO A 20 5.10 -15.79 14.55
CA PRO A 20 5.41 -15.40 15.92
C PRO A 20 5.57 -16.62 16.82
N GLU A 21 6.52 -16.57 17.77
CA GLU A 21 6.82 -17.71 18.66
C GLU A 21 5.56 -18.26 19.34
N ILE A 22 4.62 -17.38 19.69
CA ILE A 22 3.37 -17.78 20.36
C ILE A 22 2.54 -18.78 19.54
N TYR A 23 2.70 -18.84 18.23
CA TYR A 23 1.97 -19.75 17.34
C TYR A 23 2.78 -20.98 16.93
N THR A 24 4.06 -21.09 17.32
CA THR A 24 4.92 -22.20 16.89
C THR A 24 4.71 -23.49 17.68
N HIS A 25 4.00 -23.43 18.80
CA HIS A 25 3.72 -24.58 19.68
C HIS A 25 2.25 -25.02 19.64
N GLY A 26 1.54 -24.65 18.57
CA GLY A 26 0.11 -24.94 18.42
C GLY A 26 -0.79 -23.86 19.04
N MET A 27 -2.08 -24.13 19.09
CA MET A 27 -3.12 -23.17 19.49
C MET A 27 -3.47 -23.22 20.99
N CYS A 28 -2.91 -24.17 21.73
CA CYS A 28 -3.08 -24.25 23.17
C CYS A 28 -2.00 -23.43 23.90
N GLY A 29 -2.32 -22.98 25.11
CA GLY A 29 -1.42 -22.14 25.87
C GLY A 29 -1.36 -20.70 25.37
N ILE A 30 -2.41 -20.24 24.68
CA ILE A 30 -2.56 -18.87 24.20
C ILE A 30 -3.71 -18.22 24.98
N LEU A 31 -3.52 -17.01 25.43
CA LEU A 31 -4.53 -16.19 26.10
C LEU A 31 -4.77 -14.92 25.25
N ALA A 32 -6.02 -14.63 24.96
CA ALA A 32 -6.42 -13.34 24.44
C ALA A 32 -6.56 -12.35 25.60
N ALA A 33 -5.67 -11.40 25.69
CA ALA A 33 -5.69 -10.33 26.67
C ALA A 33 -6.27 -9.05 26.06
N GLU A 34 -7.23 -8.45 26.75
CA GLU A 34 -7.79 -7.17 26.37
C GLU A 34 -6.89 -6.03 26.89
N GLY A 35 -6.61 -5.10 26.01
CA GLY A 35 -5.90 -3.86 26.29
C GLY A 35 -6.87 -2.69 26.50
N GLU A 36 -6.37 -1.48 26.25
CA GLU A 36 -7.15 -0.26 26.37
C GLU A 36 -8.27 -0.16 25.32
N PRO A 37 -9.39 0.51 25.64
CA PRO A 37 -10.42 0.84 24.67
C PRO A 37 -9.83 1.59 23.47
N CYS A 38 -10.21 1.18 22.28
CA CYS A 38 -9.75 1.79 21.05
C CYS A 38 -10.83 2.70 20.47
N VAL A 39 -10.62 4.01 20.62
CA VAL A 39 -11.54 5.03 20.09
C VAL A 39 -10.94 5.73 18.88
N PRO A 40 -11.76 6.24 17.96
CA PRO A 40 -11.29 7.02 16.82
C PRO A 40 -10.49 8.25 17.27
N PRO A 41 -9.46 8.66 16.49
CA PRO A 41 -8.69 9.87 16.81
C PRO A 41 -9.46 11.18 16.57
N ALA A 42 -10.56 11.12 15.82
CA ALA A 42 -11.45 12.23 15.52
C ALA A 42 -12.90 11.72 15.33
N ASP A 43 -13.86 12.62 15.29
CA ASP A 43 -15.28 12.32 14.95
C ASP A 43 -15.94 11.24 15.83
N CYS A 44 -15.48 11.08 17.07
CA CYS A 44 -15.90 9.99 17.98
C CYS A 44 -17.42 9.83 18.10
N GLU A 45 -18.14 10.93 18.29
CA GLU A 45 -19.60 10.91 18.46
C GLU A 45 -20.31 10.44 17.19
N ALA A 46 -19.90 10.96 16.05
CA ALA A 46 -20.47 10.58 14.77
C ALA A 46 -20.18 9.11 14.42
N ILE A 47 -18.94 8.64 14.68
CA ILE A 47 -18.57 7.23 14.48
C ILE A 47 -19.36 6.33 15.45
N ARG A 48 -19.54 6.71 16.71
CA ARG A 48 -20.39 5.97 17.67
C ARG A 48 -21.83 5.83 17.18
N ASN A 49 -22.40 6.90 16.60
CA ASN A 49 -23.77 6.87 16.09
C ASN A 49 -23.93 5.93 14.89
N ILE A 50 -22.88 5.77 14.07
CA ILE A 50 -22.89 4.86 12.92
C ILE A 50 -22.63 3.41 13.35
N PHE A 51 -21.79 3.20 14.37
CA PHE A 51 -21.33 1.88 14.84
C PHE A 51 -21.64 1.66 16.33
N PRO A 52 -22.91 1.73 16.77
CA PRO A 52 -23.26 1.66 18.19
C PRO A 52 -22.88 0.33 18.86
N ASN A 53 -22.78 -0.78 18.11
CA ASN A 53 -22.49 -2.11 18.66
C ASN A 53 -20.99 -2.46 18.63
N THR A 54 -20.20 -1.81 17.78
CA THR A 54 -18.76 -2.11 17.61
C THR A 54 -17.84 -0.95 17.98
N PHE A 55 -18.39 0.17 18.46
CA PHE A 55 -17.63 1.32 18.91
C PHE A 55 -16.99 1.08 20.28
N GLY A 56 -15.74 1.50 20.46
CA GLY A 56 -15.08 1.53 21.77
C GLY A 56 -14.64 0.17 22.31
N MET A 57 -14.61 -0.85 21.46
CA MET A 57 -14.06 -2.15 21.84
C MET A 57 -12.56 -2.04 22.19
N ASN A 58 -12.08 -2.95 23.05
CA ASN A 58 -10.69 -2.98 23.50
C ASN A 58 -9.75 -3.53 22.40
N ARG A 59 -8.50 -3.11 22.40
CA ARG A 59 -7.45 -3.80 21.65
C ARG A 59 -7.26 -5.20 22.22
N VAL A 60 -6.86 -6.15 21.38
CA VAL A 60 -6.60 -7.53 21.77
C VAL A 60 -5.14 -7.86 21.51
N TYR A 61 -4.53 -8.56 22.47
CA TYR A 61 -3.18 -9.07 22.38
C TYR A 61 -3.17 -10.56 22.69
N PHE A 62 -2.46 -11.36 21.90
CA PHE A 62 -2.23 -12.75 22.20
C PHE A 62 -0.92 -12.91 22.97
N GLN A 63 -1.00 -13.61 24.08
CA GLN A 63 0.13 -13.86 24.98
C GLN A 63 0.11 -15.29 25.51
N LYS A 64 1.24 -15.77 26.06
CA LYS A 64 1.31 -17.10 26.68
C LYS A 64 0.34 -17.19 27.87
N GLY A 65 -0.38 -18.27 27.94
CA GLY A 65 -1.35 -18.58 29.00
C GLY A 65 -1.53 -20.08 29.17
N GLU A 66 -2.46 -20.47 30.00
CA GLU A 66 -2.74 -21.89 30.27
C GLU A 66 -3.99 -22.39 29.54
N ASN A 67 -4.74 -21.48 28.94
CA ASN A 67 -6.03 -21.79 28.29
C ASN A 67 -5.82 -22.17 26.82
N CYS A 68 -6.77 -22.94 26.28
CA CYS A 68 -6.92 -23.15 24.84
C CYS A 68 -8.10 -22.35 24.34
N ALA A 69 -8.04 -21.90 23.09
CA ALA A 69 -9.22 -21.33 22.42
C ALA A 69 -10.39 -22.31 22.47
N PRO A 70 -11.63 -21.81 22.60
CA PRO A 70 -12.81 -22.68 22.63
C PRO A 70 -12.88 -23.56 21.38
N LYS A 71 -12.94 -24.88 21.56
CA LYS A 71 -13.09 -25.82 20.44
C LYS A 71 -14.53 -25.71 19.90
N ARG A 72 -14.65 -25.19 18.71
CA ARG A 72 -15.91 -25.16 17.95
C ARG A 72 -15.62 -25.38 16.47
N LYS A 73 -16.58 -25.93 15.74
CA LYS A 73 -16.48 -26.02 14.29
C LYS A 73 -16.57 -24.62 13.69
N ILE A 74 -15.59 -24.25 12.89
CA ILE A 74 -15.50 -22.94 12.24
C ILE A 74 -15.38 -23.18 10.72
N ASN A 75 -16.38 -22.74 9.98
CA ASN A 75 -16.26 -22.58 8.54
C ASN A 75 -16.10 -21.08 8.28
N ALA A 76 -15.09 -20.70 7.52
CA ALA A 76 -14.81 -19.31 7.21
C ALA A 76 -14.97 -19.02 5.72
N GLY A 77 -15.38 -17.79 5.42
CA GLY A 77 -15.33 -17.21 4.08
C GLY A 77 -14.15 -16.23 3.97
N VAL A 78 -13.49 -16.15 2.83
CA VAL A 78 -12.44 -15.15 2.59
C VAL A 78 -12.70 -14.39 1.30
N ILE A 79 -12.42 -13.08 1.34
CA ILE A 79 -12.63 -12.15 0.23
C ILE A 79 -11.33 -11.38 -0.01
N LEU A 80 -10.86 -11.37 -1.26
CA LEU A 80 -9.81 -10.46 -1.73
C LEU A 80 -10.45 -9.18 -2.29
N SER A 81 -10.25 -8.04 -1.64
CA SER A 81 -10.94 -6.80 -2.00
C SER A 81 -9.97 -5.69 -2.43
N GLY A 82 -10.32 -5.01 -3.52
CA GLY A 82 -9.55 -3.90 -4.07
C GLY A 82 -8.41 -4.33 -5.00
N GLY A 83 -7.42 -3.46 -5.19
CA GLY A 83 -6.26 -3.75 -6.03
C GLY A 83 -5.34 -4.82 -5.41
N GLN A 84 -4.64 -5.56 -6.24
CA GLN A 84 -3.72 -6.61 -5.82
C GLN A 84 -2.56 -6.04 -4.99
N ALA A 85 -2.02 -6.89 -4.11
CA ALA A 85 -0.79 -6.65 -3.36
C ALA A 85 -0.07 -7.98 -3.11
N PRO A 86 1.27 -8.02 -3.12
CA PRO A 86 2.01 -9.23 -2.83
C PRO A 86 1.71 -9.76 -1.42
N GLY A 87 1.42 -11.06 -1.32
CA GLY A 87 1.16 -11.72 -0.05
C GLY A 87 -0.30 -12.07 0.24
N GLY A 88 -1.26 -11.66 -0.62
CA GLY A 88 -2.67 -12.02 -0.43
C GLY A 88 -2.91 -13.52 -0.36
N HIS A 89 -2.23 -14.30 -1.19
CA HIS A 89 -2.28 -15.77 -1.13
C HIS A 89 -1.70 -16.30 0.20
N ASN A 90 -0.68 -15.67 0.75
CA ASN A 90 -0.11 -16.06 2.05
C ASN A 90 -1.07 -15.80 3.22
N VAL A 91 -1.90 -14.75 3.16
CA VAL A 91 -2.96 -14.55 4.17
C VAL A 91 -3.98 -15.69 4.09
N ILE A 92 -4.40 -16.07 2.87
CA ILE A 92 -5.34 -17.19 2.67
C ILE A 92 -4.72 -18.50 3.16
N THR A 93 -3.45 -18.77 2.84
CA THR A 93 -2.78 -20.02 3.25
C THR A 93 -2.58 -20.08 4.77
N GLY A 94 -2.23 -18.97 5.43
CA GLY A 94 -2.13 -18.90 6.88
C GLY A 94 -3.47 -19.12 7.59
N LEU A 95 -4.55 -18.54 7.06
CA LEU A 95 -5.91 -18.77 7.55
C LEU A 95 -6.34 -20.23 7.34
N TYR A 96 -6.06 -20.82 6.17
CA TYR A 96 -6.40 -22.20 5.86
C TYR A 96 -5.67 -23.18 6.77
N ASP A 97 -4.36 -23.03 6.89
CA ASP A 97 -3.55 -23.92 7.73
C ASP A 97 -3.99 -23.85 9.20
N ALA A 98 -4.28 -22.65 9.72
CA ALA A 98 -4.80 -22.47 11.09
C ALA A 98 -6.18 -23.14 11.28
N LEU A 99 -7.08 -23.00 10.30
CA LEU A 99 -8.38 -23.68 10.32
C LEU A 99 -8.22 -25.20 10.38
N LYS A 100 -7.32 -25.77 9.56
CA LYS A 100 -7.08 -27.21 9.47
C LYS A 100 -6.32 -27.76 10.67
N GLU A 101 -5.42 -26.97 11.27
CA GLU A 101 -4.73 -27.31 12.51
C GLU A 101 -5.71 -27.40 13.70
N ALA A 102 -6.67 -26.48 13.77
CA ALA A 102 -7.68 -26.47 14.83
C ALA A 102 -8.65 -27.66 14.73
N ASP A 103 -9.15 -27.93 13.53
CA ASP A 103 -10.01 -29.07 13.22
C ASP A 103 -9.94 -29.36 11.71
N PRO A 104 -9.49 -30.55 11.28
CA PRO A 104 -9.46 -30.94 9.86
C PRO A 104 -10.81 -30.85 9.14
N SER A 105 -11.94 -30.90 9.88
CA SER A 105 -13.29 -30.77 9.32
C SER A 105 -13.70 -29.33 9.01
N ASN A 106 -12.95 -28.34 9.50
CA ASN A 106 -13.18 -26.93 9.20
C ASN A 106 -13.02 -26.65 7.70
N LYS A 107 -13.81 -25.73 7.17
CA LYS A 107 -13.84 -25.36 5.76
C LYS A 107 -13.48 -23.91 5.56
N LEU A 108 -12.75 -23.62 4.48
CA LEU A 108 -12.52 -22.26 3.99
C LEU A 108 -13.15 -22.11 2.61
N PHE A 109 -14.02 -21.10 2.46
CA PHE A 109 -14.65 -20.73 1.21
C PHE A 109 -14.04 -19.44 0.66
N GLY A 110 -13.56 -19.46 -0.58
CA GLY A 110 -13.09 -18.27 -1.27
C GLY A 110 -14.18 -17.65 -2.12
N PHE A 111 -14.64 -16.45 -1.80
CA PHE A 111 -15.60 -15.70 -2.61
C PHE A 111 -14.91 -15.07 -3.82
N LYS A 112 -15.39 -15.41 -5.03
CA LYS A 112 -14.75 -14.98 -6.29
C LYS A 112 -15.05 -13.53 -6.60
N ASN A 113 -14.08 -12.87 -7.22
CA ASN A 113 -14.19 -11.50 -7.74
C ASN A 113 -14.51 -10.43 -6.67
N GLY A 114 -14.08 -10.67 -5.43
CA GLY A 114 -14.23 -9.72 -4.35
C GLY A 114 -15.58 -9.79 -3.63
N PRO A 115 -16.04 -8.64 -3.05
CA PRO A 115 -17.28 -8.61 -2.28
C PRO A 115 -18.55 -9.00 -3.06
N SER A 116 -18.56 -8.83 -4.40
CA SER A 116 -19.71 -9.28 -5.22
C SER A 116 -19.92 -10.79 -5.10
N GLY A 117 -18.85 -11.58 -4.99
CA GLY A 117 -18.96 -13.02 -4.81
C GLY A 117 -19.74 -13.45 -3.56
N LEU A 118 -19.67 -12.64 -2.49
CA LEU A 118 -20.45 -12.89 -1.28
C LEU A 118 -21.96 -12.65 -1.52
N ILE A 119 -22.32 -11.59 -2.26
CA ILE A 119 -23.72 -11.27 -2.55
C ILE A 119 -24.30 -12.25 -3.59
N GLU A 120 -23.51 -12.64 -4.57
CA GLU A 120 -23.90 -13.54 -5.66
C GLU A 120 -23.85 -15.01 -5.28
N ASP A 121 -23.41 -15.34 -4.06
CA ASP A 121 -23.15 -16.70 -3.58
C ASP A 121 -22.15 -17.47 -4.48
N ASN A 122 -21.20 -16.74 -5.10
CA ASN A 122 -20.20 -17.26 -6.00
C ASN A 122 -18.90 -17.53 -5.26
N CYS A 123 -18.73 -18.76 -4.79
CA CYS A 123 -17.54 -19.15 -4.04
C CYS A 123 -17.02 -20.54 -4.43
N VAL A 124 -15.82 -20.84 -3.97
CA VAL A 124 -15.18 -22.16 -4.07
C VAL A 124 -14.74 -22.61 -2.68
N GLU A 125 -14.97 -23.87 -2.34
CA GLU A 125 -14.37 -24.49 -1.14
C GLU A 125 -12.92 -24.84 -1.47
N PHE A 126 -11.98 -24.37 -0.64
CA PHE A 126 -10.55 -24.65 -0.83
C PHE A 126 -10.21 -26.07 -0.39
N THR A 127 -9.34 -26.70 -1.16
CA THR A 127 -8.71 -27.98 -0.86
C THR A 127 -7.20 -27.81 -0.74
N ASP A 128 -6.53 -28.78 -0.09
CA ASP A 128 -5.06 -28.75 0.06
C ASP A 128 -4.36 -28.54 -1.29
N GLY A 129 -4.75 -29.30 -2.31
CA GLY A 129 -4.15 -29.19 -3.64
C GLY A 129 -4.41 -27.84 -4.35
N MET A 130 -5.47 -27.11 -4.01
CA MET A 130 -5.66 -25.74 -4.48
C MET A 130 -4.73 -24.78 -3.74
N ILE A 131 -4.70 -24.85 -2.42
CA ILE A 131 -3.88 -24.00 -1.56
C ILE A 131 -2.39 -24.13 -1.88
N ASP A 132 -1.91 -25.37 -2.05
CA ASP A 132 -0.48 -25.64 -2.30
C ASP A 132 0.04 -25.00 -3.59
N ARG A 133 -0.81 -24.88 -4.61
CA ARG A 133 -0.45 -24.20 -5.88
C ARG A 133 -0.22 -22.68 -5.73
N TYR A 134 -0.73 -22.08 -4.67
CA TYR A 134 -0.67 -20.62 -4.46
C TYR A 134 0.23 -20.22 -3.29
N ARG A 135 0.87 -21.18 -2.59
CA ARG A 135 1.79 -20.87 -1.50
C ARG A 135 2.92 -19.98 -1.99
N ASN A 136 3.14 -18.86 -1.29
CA ASN A 136 4.19 -17.88 -1.56
C ASN A 136 4.19 -17.30 -2.99
N THR A 137 3.04 -17.28 -3.64
CA THR A 137 2.88 -16.69 -4.97
C THR A 137 2.34 -15.27 -4.90
N GLY A 138 2.60 -14.48 -5.95
CA GLY A 138 2.04 -13.14 -6.10
C GLY A 138 0.67 -13.18 -6.79
N GLY A 139 -0.02 -12.04 -6.75
CA GLY A 139 -1.33 -11.91 -7.38
C GLY A 139 -2.50 -12.22 -6.44
N PHE A 140 -3.71 -12.20 -7.01
CA PHE A 140 -4.97 -12.51 -6.35
C PHE A 140 -5.81 -13.51 -7.16
N ASP A 141 -5.18 -14.22 -8.07
CA ASP A 141 -5.80 -15.09 -9.07
C ASP A 141 -6.39 -16.38 -8.50
N ILE A 142 -6.09 -16.73 -7.25
CA ILE A 142 -6.72 -17.89 -6.58
C ILE A 142 -8.26 -17.77 -6.55
N ILE A 143 -8.80 -16.57 -6.35
CA ILE A 143 -10.25 -16.26 -6.35
C ILE A 143 -10.60 -14.96 -7.07
N GLY A 144 -9.60 -14.25 -7.62
CA GLY A 144 -9.78 -12.90 -8.15
C GLY A 144 -10.05 -11.87 -7.06
N SER A 145 -10.16 -10.61 -7.45
CA SER A 145 -10.50 -9.51 -6.56
C SER A 145 -11.49 -8.56 -7.22
N GLY A 146 -12.24 -7.80 -6.42
CA GLY A 146 -13.18 -6.80 -6.91
C GLY A 146 -13.27 -5.60 -5.99
N ARG A 147 -13.90 -4.53 -6.50
CA ARG A 147 -14.06 -3.25 -5.78
C ARG A 147 -15.52 -2.95 -5.46
N THR A 148 -16.42 -3.94 -5.60
CA THR A 148 -17.82 -3.79 -5.21
C THR A 148 -17.91 -3.37 -3.76
N LYS A 149 -18.68 -2.33 -3.49
CA LYS A 149 -18.96 -1.87 -2.14
C LYS A 149 -20.22 -2.54 -1.62
N LEU A 150 -20.19 -2.93 -0.35
CA LEU A 150 -21.36 -3.31 0.40
C LEU A 150 -21.82 -2.07 1.17
N GLU A 151 -22.86 -1.39 0.71
CA GLU A 151 -23.31 -0.11 1.27
C GLU A 151 -24.79 -0.11 1.69
N THR A 152 -25.57 -1.12 1.25
CA THR A 152 -27.01 -1.17 1.52
C THR A 152 -27.37 -2.28 2.50
N GLU A 153 -28.43 -2.06 3.27
CA GLU A 153 -28.95 -3.07 4.21
C GLU A 153 -29.35 -4.36 3.48
N GLU A 154 -29.88 -4.25 2.26
CA GLU A 154 -30.23 -5.41 1.45
C GLU A 154 -28.99 -6.27 1.12
N GLN A 155 -27.87 -5.63 0.75
CA GLN A 155 -26.63 -6.35 0.50
C GLN A 155 -26.10 -7.05 1.76
N PHE A 156 -26.20 -6.41 2.93
CA PHE A 156 -25.78 -7.02 4.19
C PHE A 156 -26.68 -8.20 4.57
N LYS A 157 -27.99 -8.08 4.33
CA LYS A 157 -28.96 -9.16 4.56
C LYS A 157 -28.66 -10.36 3.66
N ILE A 158 -28.43 -10.15 2.35
CA ILE A 158 -28.04 -11.20 1.43
C ILE A 158 -26.74 -11.88 1.88
N ALA A 159 -25.74 -11.09 2.32
CA ALA A 159 -24.50 -11.63 2.85
C ALA A 159 -24.72 -12.53 4.07
N ALA A 160 -25.60 -12.15 5.00
CA ALA A 160 -25.99 -12.96 6.16
C ALA A 160 -26.68 -14.27 5.74
N GLU A 161 -27.61 -14.19 4.79
CA GLU A 161 -28.33 -15.36 4.25
C GLU A 161 -27.37 -16.36 3.54
N VAL A 162 -26.40 -15.86 2.77
CA VAL A 162 -25.37 -16.67 2.14
C VAL A 162 -24.51 -17.36 3.20
N CYS A 163 -24.06 -16.64 4.23
CA CYS A 163 -23.29 -17.23 5.32
C CYS A 163 -24.09 -18.33 6.04
N ALA A 164 -25.36 -18.08 6.36
CA ALA A 164 -26.24 -19.06 7.03
C ALA A 164 -26.42 -20.31 6.17
N ARG A 165 -26.73 -20.15 4.88
CA ARG A 165 -26.95 -21.26 3.93
C ARG A 165 -25.72 -22.16 3.77
N ARG A 166 -24.51 -21.57 3.79
CA ARG A 166 -23.24 -22.31 3.66
C ARG A 166 -22.65 -22.74 5.00
N GLY A 167 -23.31 -22.41 6.12
CA GLY A 167 -22.80 -22.69 7.45
C GLY A 167 -21.48 -21.96 7.76
N ILE A 168 -21.28 -20.76 7.21
CA ILE A 168 -20.12 -19.91 7.43
C ILE A 168 -20.35 -19.14 8.73
N SER A 169 -19.43 -19.25 9.68
CA SER A 169 -19.46 -18.57 10.98
C SER A 169 -18.51 -17.37 11.07
N ALA A 170 -17.67 -17.16 10.06
CA ALA A 170 -16.78 -16.00 10.01
C ALA A 170 -16.45 -15.61 8.56
N VAL A 171 -16.26 -14.31 8.32
CA VAL A 171 -15.80 -13.75 7.03
C VAL A 171 -14.53 -12.95 7.26
N VAL A 172 -13.48 -13.27 6.50
CA VAL A 172 -12.20 -12.53 6.50
C VAL A 172 -12.11 -11.68 5.24
N ILE A 173 -11.98 -10.35 5.42
CA ILE A 173 -11.88 -9.39 4.32
C ILE A 173 -10.43 -8.90 4.22
N ILE A 174 -9.75 -9.28 3.15
CA ILE A 174 -8.38 -8.90 2.87
C ILE A 174 -8.41 -7.68 1.94
N GLY A 175 -8.13 -6.49 2.47
CA GLY A 175 -8.29 -5.28 1.68
C GLY A 175 -7.66 -4.02 2.28
N GLY A 176 -7.75 -2.92 1.52
CA GLY A 176 -7.28 -1.59 1.93
C GLY A 176 -8.26 -0.88 2.87
N ASP A 177 -8.12 0.44 2.96
CA ASP A 177 -8.94 1.34 3.77
C ASP A 177 -10.45 1.18 3.48
N ASP A 178 -10.86 1.32 2.23
CA ASP A 178 -12.28 1.18 1.83
C ASP A 178 -12.84 -0.23 2.13
N SER A 179 -12.05 -1.26 1.89
CA SER A 179 -12.48 -2.65 2.12
C SER A 179 -12.64 -2.96 3.61
N ASN A 180 -11.74 -2.43 4.44
CA ASN A 180 -11.84 -2.60 5.89
C ASN A 180 -12.91 -1.68 6.49
N THR A 181 -13.24 -0.55 5.86
CA THR A 181 -14.45 0.22 6.18
C THR A 181 -15.71 -0.61 5.91
N ASN A 182 -15.79 -1.29 4.76
CA ASN A 182 -16.88 -2.23 4.49
C ASN A 182 -16.92 -3.41 5.48
N ALA A 183 -15.77 -3.93 5.90
CA ALA A 183 -15.71 -4.96 6.93
C ALA A 183 -16.31 -4.49 8.26
N ALA A 184 -16.06 -3.24 8.66
CA ALA A 184 -16.65 -2.66 9.85
C ALA A 184 -18.19 -2.51 9.72
N MET A 185 -18.67 -2.03 8.58
CA MET A 185 -20.13 -1.91 8.32
C MET A 185 -20.81 -3.27 8.36
N LEU A 186 -20.19 -4.29 7.76
CA LEU A 186 -20.71 -5.66 7.77
C LEU A 186 -20.71 -6.25 9.19
N ALA A 187 -19.63 -6.00 9.97
CA ALA A 187 -19.54 -6.44 11.37
C ALA A 187 -20.63 -5.80 12.22
N GLU A 188 -20.84 -4.49 12.08
CA GLU A 188 -21.89 -3.75 12.79
C GLU A 188 -23.27 -4.32 12.50
N TYR A 189 -23.56 -4.58 11.21
CA TYR A 189 -24.82 -5.18 10.80
C TYR A 189 -25.00 -6.59 11.40
N PHE A 190 -23.98 -7.45 11.31
CA PHE A 190 -24.05 -8.82 11.80
C PHE A 190 -24.23 -8.90 13.33
N VAL A 191 -23.62 -7.98 14.08
CA VAL A 191 -23.81 -7.88 15.53
C VAL A 191 -25.23 -7.39 15.85
N ARG A 192 -25.71 -6.36 15.16
CA ARG A 192 -27.06 -5.81 15.31
C ARG A 192 -28.12 -6.87 15.06
N GLU A 193 -28.00 -7.62 13.98
CA GLU A 193 -28.96 -8.67 13.59
C GLU A 193 -28.71 -10.02 14.28
N LYS A 194 -27.72 -10.09 15.17
CA LYS A 194 -27.39 -11.31 15.94
C LYS A 194 -27.18 -12.55 15.05
N THR A 195 -26.57 -12.38 13.89
CA THR A 195 -26.34 -13.47 12.91
C THR A 195 -25.40 -14.56 13.42
N GLY A 196 -24.57 -14.26 14.43
CA GLY A 196 -23.50 -15.14 14.90
C GLY A 196 -22.27 -15.23 13.98
N VAL A 197 -22.28 -14.50 12.86
CA VAL A 197 -21.16 -14.46 11.92
C VAL A 197 -20.16 -13.38 12.32
N GLN A 198 -18.89 -13.74 12.45
CA GLN A 198 -17.80 -12.82 12.77
C GLN A 198 -17.20 -12.20 11.51
N VAL A 199 -16.69 -10.98 11.61
CA VAL A 199 -16.00 -10.30 10.51
C VAL A 199 -14.64 -9.82 10.99
N ILE A 200 -13.59 -10.25 10.27
CA ILE A 200 -12.19 -9.86 10.53
C ILE A 200 -11.61 -9.24 9.28
N GLY A 201 -10.94 -8.09 9.42
CA GLY A 201 -10.17 -7.45 8.37
C GLY A 201 -8.69 -7.84 8.37
N CYS A 202 -8.04 -7.74 7.22
CA CYS A 202 -6.58 -7.83 7.09
C CYS A 202 -6.04 -6.61 6.34
N PRO A 203 -4.96 -5.97 6.82
CA PRO A 203 -4.46 -4.69 6.28
C PRO A 203 -3.67 -4.89 4.99
N LYS A 204 -4.26 -4.60 3.84
CA LYS A 204 -3.68 -4.75 2.52
C LYS A 204 -3.59 -3.40 1.80
N THR A 205 -2.40 -2.93 1.51
CA THR A 205 -2.13 -1.91 0.49
C THR A 205 -0.62 -1.84 0.22
N ILE A 206 -0.25 -1.61 -1.03
CA ILE A 206 1.15 -1.31 -1.37
C ILE A 206 1.53 0.14 -1.04
N ASP A 207 0.55 1.02 -0.80
CA ASP A 207 0.76 2.46 -0.63
C ASP A 207 1.41 2.82 0.71
N GLY A 208 1.31 1.92 1.72
CA GLY A 208 1.90 2.14 3.04
C GLY A 208 1.13 3.11 3.94
N ASP A 209 -0.03 3.57 3.49
CA ASP A 209 -0.88 4.58 4.14
C ASP A 209 -1.88 4.01 5.16
N LEU A 210 -2.16 2.70 5.12
CA LEU A 210 -2.94 2.01 6.15
C LEU A 210 -2.01 1.65 7.31
N LYS A 211 -1.81 2.61 8.18
CA LYS A 211 -0.87 2.57 9.29
C LYS A 211 -1.39 3.36 10.49
N ASN A 212 -1.17 2.86 11.70
CA ASN A 212 -1.45 3.55 12.96
C ASN A 212 -0.64 2.91 14.10
N ASP A 213 -0.97 3.22 15.35
CA ASP A 213 -0.26 2.66 16.51
C ASP A 213 -0.39 1.13 16.65
N GLY A 214 -1.44 0.52 16.07
CA GLY A 214 -1.65 -0.94 16.08
C GLY A 214 -1.25 -1.63 14.79
N VAL A 215 -1.07 -0.88 13.69
CA VAL A 215 -0.67 -1.38 12.39
C VAL A 215 0.61 -0.66 11.96
N GLU A 216 1.75 -1.30 12.12
CA GLU A 216 3.05 -0.70 11.77
C GLU A 216 3.20 -0.50 10.27
N ILE A 217 2.62 -1.39 9.46
CA ILE A 217 2.56 -1.33 8.01
C ILE A 217 1.51 -2.30 7.46
N SER A 218 0.91 -1.96 6.33
CA SER A 218 0.10 -2.87 5.52
C SER A 218 0.98 -3.81 4.71
N PHE A 219 0.49 -5.04 4.46
CA PHE A 219 1.25 -5.98 3.65
C PHE A 219 1.28 -5.60 2.16
N GLY A 220 2.30 -6.07 1.48
CA GLY A 220 2.58 -5.79 0.07
C GLY A 220 3.47 -4.58 -0.17
N PHE A 221 3.56 -3.65 0.80
CA PHE A 221 4.44 -2.48 0.70
C PHE A 221 5.92 -2.87 0.61
N ASP A 222 6.38 -3.80 1.43
CA ASP A 222 7.79 -4.23 1.44
C ASP A 222 8.21 -4.83 0.10
N THR A 223 7.38 -5.68 -0.47
CA THR A 223 7.65 -6.30 -1.78
C THR A 223 7.60 -5.28 -2.91
N ALA A 224 6.54 -4.45 -2.94
CA ALA A 224 6.37 -3.46 -3.99
C ALA A 224 7.54 -2.46 -4.02
N THR A 225 7.90 -1.91 -2.86
CA THR A 225 9.01 -0.95 -2.77
C THR A 225 10.36 -1.58 -3.09
N LYS A 226 10.59 -2.85 -2.77
CA LYS A 226 11.78 -3.59 -3.19
C LYS A 226 11.83 -3.75 -4.71
N THR A 227 10.72 -4.15 -5.31
CA THR A 227 10.62 -4.31 -6.77
C THR A 227 10.92 -3.00 -7.48
N TYR A 228 10.28 -1.90 -7.05
CA TYR A 228 10.53 -0.58 -7.67
C TYR A 228 11.95 -0.09 -7.43
N ALA A 229 12.49 -0.25 -6.22
CA ALA A 229 13.86 0.16 -5.93
C ALA A 229 14.90 -0.60 -6.77
N ASP A 230 14.68 -1.88 -7.06
CA ASP A 230 15.55 -2.65 -7.94
C ASP A 230 15.47 -2.16 -9.38
N LEU A 231 14.26 -1.88 -9.89
CA LEU A 231 14.07 -1.30 -11.23
C LEU A 231 14.71 0.09 -11.34
N ILE A 232 14.51 0.95 -10.33
CA ILE A 232 15.12 2.29 -10.27
C ILE A 232 16.65 2.17 -10.25
N GLY A 233 17.20 1.31 -9.39
CA GLY A 233 18.64 1.11 -9.30
C GLY A 233 19.26 0.60 -10.61
N ASN A 234 18.56 -0.26 -11.36
CA ASN A 234 19.00 -0.70 -12.68
C ASN A 234 18.99 0.45 -13.69
N ILE A 235 17.94 1.29 -13.68
CA ILE A 235 17.86 2.50 -14.52
C ILE A 235 18.96 3.50 -14.16
N GLU A 236 19.24 3.70 -12.87
CA GLU A 236 20.36 4.56 -12.44
C GLU A 236 21.69 4.06 -12.96
N ARG A 237 21.90 2.75 -12.96
CA ARG A 237 23.11 2.14 -13.51
C ARG A 237 23.19 2.30 -15.01
N ASP A 238 22.09 2.12 -15.73
CA ASP A 238 22.01 2.35 -17.17
C ASP A 238 22.28 3.83 -17.51
N ALA A 239 21.64 4.75 -16.79
CA ALA A 239 21.86 6.19 -16.95
C ALA A 239 23.35 6.58 -16.79
N CYS A 240 24.01 6.03 -15.77
CA CYS A 240 25.46 6.22 -15.57
C CYS A 240 26.30 5.63 -16.69
N SER A 241 25.89 4.52 -17.29
CA SER A 241 26.60 3.84 -18.36
C SER A 241 26.41 4.54 -19.71
N ALA A 242 25.17 4.92 -20.02
CA ALA A 242 24.81 5.62 -21.26
C ALA A 242 25.20 7.11 -21.25
N ARG A 243 25.20 7.76 -20.09
CA ARG A 243 25.54 9.18 -19.84
C ARG A 243 24.74 10.20 -20.66
N LYS A 244 23.48 9.90 -20.98
CA LYS A 244 22.73 10.74 -21.93
C LYS A 244 21.22 10.87 -21.66
N TYR A 245 20.63 10.19 -20.66
CA TYR A 245 19.21 10.19 -20.42
C TYR A 245 18.84 10.71 -19.04
N TRP A 246 17.76 11.48 -18.96
CA TRP A 246 17.07 11.84 -17.73
C TRP A 246 15.81 10.99 -17.60
N HIS A 247 15.74 10.13 -16.59
CA HIS A 247 14.62 9.23 -16.36
C HIS A 247 13.67 9.85 -15.35
N PHE A 248 12.44 10.10 -15.77
CA PHE A 248 11.34 10.56 -14.92
C PHE A 248 10.49 9.36 -14.57
N ILE A 249 10.53 8.96 -13.32
CA ILE A 249 9.93 7.71 -12.84
C ILE A 249 8.79 8.04 -11.90
N LYS A 250 7.55 7.88 -12.39
CA LYS A 250 6.36 7.92 -11.55
C LYS A 250 6.23 6.57 -10.85
N VAL A 251 6.08 6.57 -9.52
CA VAL A 251 5.84 5.37 -8.71
C VAL A 251 4.42 5.38 -8.17
N MET A 252 3.79 4.20 -8.17
CA MET A 252 2.44 4.01 -7.67
C MET A 252 2.38 4.32 -6.17
N GLY A 253 1.28 4.90 -5.72
CA GLY A 253 1.03 5.34 -4.35
C GLY A 253 0.02 6.49 -4.37
N ARG A 254 -1.27 6.14 -4.32
CA ARG A 254 -2.37 7.06 -4.63
C ARG A 254 -2.56 8.17 -3.60
N SER A 255 -2.35 7.87 -2.33
CA SER A 255 -2.78 8.77 -1.24
C SER A 255 -1.63 9.39 -0.47
N ALA A 256 -0.41 8.88 -0.63
CA ALA A 256 0.75 9.31 0.13
C ALA A 256 2.04 8.96 -0.61
N SER A 257 3.13 9.62 -0.26
CA SER A 257 4.44 9.45 -0.89
C SER A 257 5.34 8.39 -0.21
N HIS A 258 4.79 7.48 0.61
CA HIS A 258 5.59 6.47 1.32
C HIS A 258 6.42 5.60 0.36
N VAL A 259 5.83 5.20 -0.78
CA VAL A 259 6.52 4.40 -1.80
C VAL A 259 7.69 5.18 -2.40
N ALA A 260 7.46 6.45 -2.78
CA ALA A 260 8.51 7.31 -3.33
C ALA A 260 9.64 7.54 -2.33
N LEU A 261 9.29 7.83 -1.06
CA LEU A 261 10.27 8.03 0.01
C LEU A 261 11.11 6.76 0.26
N GLU A 262 10.46 5.57 0.35
CA GLU A 262 11.18 4.31 0.57
C GLU A 262 12.12 3.99 -0.60
N CYS A 263 11.66 4.18 -1.85
CA CYS A 263 12.50 4.02 -3.03
C CYS A 263 13.68 5.00 -3.02
N ALA A 264 13.44 6.28 -2.69
CA ALA A 264 14.48 7.30 -2.64
C ALA A 264 15.54 7.00 -1.55
N LEU A 265 15.12 6.52 -0.38
CA LEU A 265 16.03 6.12 0.69
C LEU A 265 16.93 4.94 0.28
N ARG A 266 16.45 4.08 -0.62
CA ARG A 266 17.19 2.93 -1.12
C ARG A 266 18.12 3.26 -2.28
N THR A 267 17.68 4.12 -3.20
CA THR A 267 18.37 4.35 -4.48
C THR A 267 19.10 5.70 -4.54
N GLN A 268 18.69 6.67 -3.75
CA GLN A 268 19.26 8.02 -3.69
C GLN A 268 19.28 8.74 -5.07
N PRO A 269 18.11 8.91 -5.71
CA PRO A 269 17.99 9.53 -7.03
C PRO A 269 18.44 11.00 -7.00
N ASN A 270 18.66 11.58 -8.17
CA ASN A 270 19.09 12.98 -8.27
C ASN A 270 18.01 13.94 -7.75
N VAL A 271 16.74 13.63 -7.99
CA VAL A 271 15.58 14.36 -7.45
C VAL A 271 14.53 13.34 -7.00
N CYS A 272 13.93 13.56 -5.83
CA CYS A 272 12.73 12.88 -5.41
C CYS A 272 11.74 13.90 -4.84
N ILE A 273 10.53 13.88 -5.34
CA ILE A 273 9.44 14.76 -4.88
C ILE A 273 8.65 14.00 -3.82
N ILE A 274 8.27 14.69 -2.74
CA ILE A 274 7.40 14.18 -1.68
C ILE A 274 6.16 15.06 -1.64
N SER A 275 5.00 14.50 -1.94
CA SER A 275 3.74 15.24 -2.09
C SER A 275 3.36 16.01 -0.83
N GLU A 276 3.53 15.40 0.33
CA GLU A 276 3.23 16.02 1.63
C GLU A 276 4.12 17.25 1.92
N GLU A 277 5.36 17.22 1.45
CA GLU A 277 6.24 18.40 1.54
C GLU A 277 5.80 19.51 0.60
N VAL A 278 5.37 19.15 -0.61
CA VAL A 278 4.81 20.09 -1.59
C VAL A 278 3.59 20.81 -1.01
N GLU A 279 2.67 20.07 -0.39
CA GLU A 279 1.49 20.65 0.26
C GLU A 279 1.89 21.56 1.45
N ALA A 280 2.74 21.07 2.35
CA ALA A 280 3.14 21.81 3.55
C ALA A 280 3.84 23.14 3.22
N LYS A 281 4.64 23.15 2.16
CA LYS A 281 5.34 24.34 1.67
C LYS A 281 4.52 25.16 0.66
N LYS A 282 3.35 24.67 0.27
CA LYS A 282 2.51 25.24 -0.80
C LYS A 282 3.30 25.44 -2.11
N THR A 283 4.15 24.47 -2.43
CA THR A 283 5.03 24.54 -3.59
C THR A 283 4.22 24.39 -4.88
N SER A 284 4.37 25.34 -5.79
CA SER A 284 3.72 25.35 -7.10
C SER A 284 4.39 24.38 -8.09
N PHE A 285 3.70 24.04 -9.18
CA PHE A 285 4.32 23.27 -10.28
C PHE A 285 5.55 23.96 -10.88
N SER A 286 5.53 25.29 -10.92
CA SER A 286 6.67 26.10 -11.40
C SER A 286 7.89 25.90 -10.50
N GLU A 287 7.73 25.94 -9.19
CA GLU A 287 8.82 25.75 -8.23
C GLU A 287 9.37 24.33 -8.24
N ILE A 288 8.49 23.31 -8.41
CA ILE A 288 8.90 21.91 -8.61
C ILE A 288 9.74 21.80 -9.90
N THR A 289 9.28 22.44 -10.97
CA THR A 289 10.01 22.48 -12.25
C THR A 289 11.39 23.10 -12.07
N GLU A 290 11.48 24.26 -11.40
CA GLU A 290 12.76 24.92 -11.12
C GLU A 290 13.69 24.08 -10.25
N GLN A 291 13.17 23.30 -9.30
CA GLN A 291 13.99 22.36 -8.53
C GLN A 291 14.64 21.29 -9.42
N ILE A 292 13.88 20.74 -10.37
CA ILE A 292 14.41 19.76 -11.33
C ILE A 292 15.42 20.42 -12.26
N VAL A 293 15.08 21.59 -12.80
CA VAL A 293 15.93 22.37 -13.71
C VAL A 293 17.28 22.70 -13.07
N ARG A 294 17.30 23.16 -11.82
CA ARG A 294 18.56 23.41 -11.08
C ARG A 294 19.43 22.16 -11.02
N SER A 295 18.83 20.97 -10.78
CA SER A 295 19.58 19.71 -10.77
C SER A 295 20.14 19.36 -12.15
N VAL A 296 19.35 19.57 -13.22
CA VAL A 296 19.77 19.35 -14.60
C VAL A 296 20.93 20.27 -14.99
N CYS A 297 20.82 21.56 -14.71
CA CYS A 297 21.85 22.55 -15.02
C CYS A 297 23.15 22.27 -14.25
N ALA A 298 23.09 22.08 -12.94
CA ALA A 298 24.25 21.79 -12.11
C ALA A 298 24.99 20.50 -12.52
N ARG A 299 24.29 19.50 -13.05
CA ARG A 299 24.91 18.30 -13.62
C ARG A 299 25.50 18.54 -15.00
N ALA A 300 24.80 19.29 -15.84
CA ALA A 300 25.27 19.64 -17.19
C ALA A 300 26.59 20.43 -17.15
N GLU A 301 26.79 21.33 -16.20
CA GLU A 301 28.04 22.07 -15.96
C GLU A 301 29.25 21.13 -15.74
N ARG A 302 29.01 19.93 -15.22
CA ARG A 302 30.04 18.90 -15.04
C ARG A 302 30.13 17.89 -16.20
N GLY A 303 29.36 18.09 -17.26
CA GLY A 303 29.26 17.18 -18.38
C GLY A 303 28.33 15.97 -18.13
N ASP A 304 27.58 15.94 -17.03
CA ASP A 304 26.69 14.85 -16.64
C ASP A 304 25.25 15.14 -17.14
N ASN A 305 24.98 14.85 -18.41
CA ASN A 305 23.67 15.08 -19.04
C ASN A 305 22.67 13.93 -18.80
N PHE A 306 22.65 13.35 -17.62
CA PHE A 306 21.82 12.21 -17.23
C PHE A 306 21.43 12.28 -15.76
N GLY A 307 20.35 11.60 -15.39
CA GLY A 307 19.90 11.51 -14.01
C GLY A 307 18.56 10.83 -13.85
N VAL A 308 18.08 10.75 -12.60
CA VAL A 308 16.82 10.13 -12.24
C VAL A 308 16.00 11.07 -11.35
N VAL A 309 14.73 11.21 -11.71
CA VAL A 309 13.71 11.96 -10.96
C VAL A 309 12.61 10.97 -10.53
N ILE A 310 12.37 10.82 -9.24
CA ILE A 310 11.26 10.03 -8.70
C ILE A 310 10.08 10.96 -8.38
N ILE A 311 8.91 10.58 -8.87
CA ILE A 311 7.67 11.34 -8.78
C ILE A 311 6.60 10.45 -8.14
N PRO A 312 6.00 10.83 -6.99
CA PRO A 312 4.87 10.10 -6.45
C PRO A 312 3.63 10.27 -7.32
N GLU A 313 2.85 9.22 -7.49
CA GLU A 313 1.58 9.25 -8.22
C GLU A 313 0.61 10.29 -7.66
N SER A 314 0.64 10.48 -6.34
CA SER A 314 -0.21 11.41 -5.62
C SER A 314 0.09 12.89 -5.89
N LEU A 315 1.25 13.24 -6.46
CA LEU A 315 1.73 14.62 -6.56
C LEU A 315 0.68 15.63 -7.04
N ILE A 316 -0.10 15.23 -8.05
CA ILE A 316 -1.07 16.12 -8.68
C ILE A 316 -2.20 16.58 -7.73
N GLU A 317 -2.52 15.78 -6.71
CA GLU A 317 -3.53 16.12 -5.70
C GLU A 317 -2.97 16.98 -4.54
N PHE A 318 -1.66 17.15 -4.46
CA PHE A 318 -1.00 17.90 -3.40
C PHE A 318 -0.47 19.27 -3.83
N VAL A 319 -0.43 19.51 -5.13
CA VAL A 319 -0.09 20.84 -5.66
C VAL A 319 -1.31 21.75 -5.52
N PRO A 320 -1.21 22.92 -4.82
CA PRO A 320 -2.36 23.73 -4.46
C PRO A 320 -3.29 24.07 -5.62
N GLU A 321 -2.71 24.50 -6.76
CA GLU A 321 -3.48 24.93 -7.94
C GLU A 321 -4.32 23.79 -8.56
N LEU A 322 -3.85 22.54 -8.45
CA LEU A 322 -4.53 21.37 -9.01
C LEU A 322 -5.47 20.72 -8.00
N LYS A 323 -5.18 20.81 -6.71
CA LYS A 323 -6.02 20.26 -5.65
C LYS A 323 -7.45 20.83 -5.73
N ASP A 324 -7.56 22.15 -5.84
CA ASP A 324 -8.86 22.82 -5.92
C ASP A 324 -9.58 22.46 -7.24
N LEU A 325 -8.86 22.47 -8.35
CA LEU A 325 -9.39 22.04 -9.65
C LEU A 325 -9.91 20.60 -9.62
N ILE A 326 -9.16 19.65 -9.03
CA ILE A 326 -9.55 18.25 -8.94
C ILE A 326 -10.78 18.08 -8.05
N ALA A 327 -10.86 18.81 -6.94
CA ALA A 327 -12.02 18.80 -6.06
C ALA A 327 -13.28 19.28 -6.79
N GLU A 328 -13.22 20.42 -7.48
CA GLU A 328 -14.33 20.93 -8.29
C GLU A 328 -14.71 19.97 -9.42
N LEU A 329 -13.72 19.40 -10.14
CA LEU A 329 -13.98 18.41 -11.19
C LEU A 329 -14.64 17.13 -10.64
N ASN A 330 -14.28 16.69 -9.45
CA ASN A 330 -14.92 15.53 -8.82
C ASN A 330 -16.39 15.80 -8.54
N ASP A 331 -16.73 16.99 -8.00
CA ASP A 331 -18.12 17.39 -7.74
C ASP A 331 -18.91 17.56 -9.06
N VAL A 332 -18.32 18.20 -10.07
CA VAL A 332 -18.93 18.39 -11.40
C VAL A 332 -19.20 17.04 -12.08
N LEU A 333 -18.22 16.14 -12.09
CA LEU A 333 -18.38 14.83 -12.74
C LEU A 333 -19.33 13.91 -11.97
N ALA A 334 -19.41 14.03 -10.66
CA ALA A 334 -20.41 13.31 -9.87
C ALA A 334 -21.85 13.75 -10.19
N ALA A 335 -22.05 15.04 -10.51
CA ALA A 335 -23.36 15.62 -10.77
C ALA A 335 -23.76 15.67 -12.25
N LYS A 336 -22.78 15.78 -13.17
CA LYS A 336 -23.00 16.18 -14.57
C LYS A 336 -22.24 15.32 -15.61
N SER A 337 -21.83 14.09 -15.25
CA SER A 337 -21.04 13.22 -16.16
C SER A 337 -21.73 12.94 -17.48
N GLU A 338 -23.03 12.64 -17.48
CA GLU A 338 -23.81 12.36 -18.70
C GLU A 338 -23.92 13.58 -19.60
N GLU A 339 -24.18 14.77 -19.02
CA GLU A 339 -24.26 16.01 -19.75
C GLU A 339 -22.92 16.41 -20.38
N LEU A 340 -21.81 16.12 -19.72
CA LEU A 340 -20.46 16.33 -20.24
C LEU A 340 -20.09 15.33 -21.33
N ALA A 341 -20.47 14.05 -21.15
CA ALA A 341 -20.23 13.00 -22.14
C ALA A 341 -20.98 13.25 -23.48
N ALA A 342 -22.19 13.83 -23.38
CA ALA A 342 -22.99 14.18 -24.54
C ALA A 342 -22.39 15.32 -25.40
N ARG A 343 -21.37 16.02 -24.91
CA ARG A 343 -20.72 17.15 -25.60
C ARG A 343 -19.32 16.76 -26.07
N ALA A 344 -18.96 17.19 -27.26
CA ALA A 344 -17.64 16.94 -27.85
C ALA A 344 -16.92 18.26 -28.23
N GLY A 345 -15.59 18.18 -28.26
CA GLY A 345 -14.74 19.29 -28.66
C GLY A 345 -14.95 20.56 -27.84
N TRP A 346 -14.92 21.74 -28.51
CA TRP A 346 -15.03 23.04 -27.86
C TRP A 346 -16.31 23.22 -27.01
N LYS A 347 -17.41 22.55 -27.37
CA LYS A 347 -18.69 22.62 -26.63
C LYS A 347 -18.56 22.03 -25.21
N LYS A 348 -17.71 21.02 -25.05
CA LYS A 348 -17.39 20.42 -23.72
C LYS A 348 -16.64 21.43 -22.87
N TYR A 349 -15.63 22.08 -23.41
CA TYR A 349 -14.84 23.07 -22.69
C TYR A 349 -15.64 24.32 -22.32
N ALA A 350 -16.45 24.85 -23.25
CA ALA A 350 -17.36 25.96 -22.98
C ALA A 350 -18.38 25.63 -21.88
N TYR A 351 -18.83 24.40 -21.80
CA TYR A 351 -19.73 23.98 -20.73
C TYR A 351 -18.97 23.85 -19.39
N LEU A 352 -17.75 23.32 -19.39
CA LEU A 352 -16.90 23.26 -18.18
C LEU A 352 -16.61 24.67 -17.62
N GLU A 353 -16.42 25.66 -18.46
CA GLU A 353 -16.24 27.06 -18.04
C GLU A 353 -17.42 27.59 -17.21
N THR A 354 -18.63 27.12 -17.49
CA THR A 354 -19.81 27.51 -16.70
C THR A 354 -19.96 26.75 -15.38
N LEU A 355 -19.25 25.67 -15.22
CA LEU A 355 -19.35 24.76 -14.05
C LEU A 355 -18.20 24.93 -13.06
N LEU A 356 -17.02 25.32 -13.53
CA LEU A 356 -15.84 25.52 -12.69
C LEU A 356 -15.73 26.98 -12.22
N SER A 357 -15.08 27.18 -11.10
CA SER A 357 -14.68 28.53 -10.70
C SER A 357 -13.71 29.14 -11.74
N PRO A 358 -13.67 30.48 -11.88
CA PRO A 358 -12.74 31.13 -12.82
C PRO A 358 -11.27 30.77 -12.57
N ALA A 359 -10.89 30.53 -11.29
CA ALA A 359 -9.54 30.11 -10.92
C ALA A 359 -9.23 28.70 -11.41
N SER A 360 -10.11 27.74 -11.13
CA SER A 360 -9.97 26.34 -11.58
C SER A 360 -10.01 26.20 -13.09
N TYR A 361 -10.89 26.93 -13.77
CA TYR A 361 -10.96 26.92 -15.23
C TYR A 361 -9.68 27.48 -15.86
N LYS A 362 -9.12 28.56 -15.31
CA LYS A 362 -7.83 29.09 -15.75
C LYS A 362 -6.70 28.06 -15.61
N VAL A 363 -6.62 27.37 -14.47
CA VAL A 363 -5.63 26.30 -14.26
C VAL A 363 -5.85 25.18 -15.26
N PHE A 364 -7.10 24.74 -15.44
CA PHE A 364 -7.45 23.69 -16.38
C PHE A 364 -7.01 24.01 -17.82
N THR A 365 -7.23 25.24 -18.29
CA THR A 365 -6.85 25.66 -19.65
C THR A 365 -5.35 25.79 -19.87
N LEU A 366 -4.56 25.99 -18.81
CA LEU A 366 -3.09 26.03 -18.87
C LEU A 366 -2.45 24.64 -18.98
N LEU A 367 -3.19 23.57 -18.64
CA LEU A 367 -2.68 22.21 -18.74
C LEU A 367 -2.62 21.74 -20.20
N PRO A 368 -1.67 20.87 -20.56
CA PRO A 368 -1.66 20.21 -21.86
C PRO A 368 -2.96 19.44 -22.11
N SER A 369 -3.42 19.38 -23.36
CA SER A 369 -4.70 18.77 -23.74
C SER A 369 -4.83 17.29 -23.35
N ASN A 370 -3.72 16.53 -23.37
CA ASN A 370 -3.70 15.15 -22.89
C ASN A 370 -4.02 15.07 -21.38
N ILE A 371 -3.45 15.96 -20.57
CA ILE A 371 -3.73 16.02 -19.13
C ILE A 371 -5.17 16.48 -18.86
N GLN A 372 -5.66 17.50 -19.59
CA GLN A 372 -7.05 17.93 -19.50
C GLN A 372 -8.00 16.75 -19.77
N ASN A 373 -7.75 15.96 -20.82
CA ASN A 373 -8.55 14.78 -21.14
C ASN A 373 -8.47 13.72 -20.05
N GLN A 374 -7.28 13.49 -19.49
CA GLN A 374 -7.09 12.51 -18.42
C GLN A 374 -7.82 12.92 -17.12
N LEU A 375 -7.85 14.22 -16.79
CA LEU A 375 -8.63 14.75 -15.65
C LEU A 375 -10.14 14.62 -15.85
N LEU A 376 -10.62 14.55 -17.09
CA LEU A 376 -12.03 14.39 -17.44
C LEU A 376 -12.46 12.92 -17.65
N MET A 377 -11.56 11.95 -17.46
CA MET A 377 -11.91 10.54 -17.51
C MET A 377 -12.85 10.15 -16.36
N ASP A 378 -13.52 9.01 -16.54
CA ASP A 378 -14.40 8.44 -15.53
C ASP A 378 -13.66 8.26 -14.19
N ARG A 379 -14.39 8.55 -13.12
CA ARG A 379 -13.91 8.35 -11.75
C ARG A 379 -13.87 6.86 -11.41
N ASP A 380 -13.07 6.52 -10.41
CA ASP A 380 -13.12 5.17 -9.83
C ASP A 380 -14.46 4.96 -9.07
N GLN A 381 -14.71 3.74 -8.62
CA GLN A 381 -15.93 3.39 -7.89
C GLN A 381 -16.08 4.16 -6.56
N HIS A 382 -15.03 4.83 -6.09
CA HIS A 382 -15.03 5.67 -4.91
C HIS A 382 -15.27 7.15 -5.21
N GLY A 383 -15.43 7.51 -6.49
CA GLY A 383 -15.62 8.89 -6.97
C GLY A 383 -14.32 9.69 -7.06
N ASN A 384 -13.16 9.04 -6.99
CA ASN A 384 -11.85 9.71 -7.07
C ASN A 384 -11.33 9.70 -8.52
N VAL A 385 -10.51 10.69 -8.83
CA VAL A 385 -9.74 10.70 -10.08
C VAL A 385 -8.81 9.49 -10.15
N GLN A 386 -8.68 8.91 -11.34
CA GLN A 386 -7.79 7.74 -11.54
C GLN A 386 -6.35 8.20 -11.75
N LEU A 387 -5.65 8.53 -10.67
CA LEU A 387 -4.30 9.13 -10.69
C LEU A 387 -3.29 8.35 -11.51
N SER A 388 -3.35 7.02 -11.50
CA SER A 388 -2.45 6.17 -12.30
C SER A 388 -2.53 6.44 -13.80
N LYS A 389 -3.68 6.94 -14.28
CA LYS A 389 -3.89 7.30 -15.68
C LYS A 389 -3.41 8.70 -16.04
N ILE A 390 -3.09 9.54 -15.05
CA ILE A 390 -2.58 10.89 -15.29
C ILE A 390 -1.07 10.83 -15.45
N GLU A 391 -0.60 11.27 -16.60
CA GLU A 391 0.83 11.23 -16.97
C GLU A 391 1.60 12.44 -16.39
N THR A 392 1.57 12.56 -15.06
CA THR A 392 2.24 13.66 -14.31
C THR A 392 3.73 13.74 -14.62
N GLU A 393 4.39 12.61 -14.87
CA GLU A 393 5.79 12.55 -15.26
C GLU A 393 6.03 13.19 -16.63
N LYS A 394 5.11 13.04 -17.57
CA LYS A 394 5.20 13.68 -18.89
C LYS A 394 4.91 15.17 -18.80
N LEU A 395 3.95 15.59 -17.96
CA LEU A 395 3.72 17.01 -17.69
C LEU A 395 4.99 17.69 -17.18
N LEU A 396 5.65 17.11 -16.18
CA LEU A 396 6.90 17.65 -15.65
C LEU A 396 8.02 17.67 -16.70
N ILE A 397 8.12 16.64 -17.54
CA ILE A 397 9.08 16.62 -18.67
C ILE A 397 8.87 17.83 -19.59
N GLU A 398 7.62 18.12 -19.98
CA GLU A 398 7.31 19.23 -20.88
C GLU A 398 7.63 20.59 -20.23
N LEU A 399 7.29 20.78 -18.96
CA LEU A 399 7.60 21.99 -18.22
C LEU A 399 9.12 22.22 -18.09
N VAL A 400 9.86 21.16 -17.73
CA VAL A 400 11.34 21.22 -17.64
C VAL A 400 11.94 21.51 -19.01
N ARG A 401 11.46 20.86 -20.09
CA ARG A 401 11.93 21.10 -21.45
C ARG A 401 11.74 22.55 -21.87
N LYS A 402 10.55 23.11 -21.62
CA LYS A 402 10.25 24.51 -21.92
C LYS A 402 11.20 25.44 -21.16
N ARG A 403 11.37 25.22 -19.87
CA ARG A 403 12.23 26.07 -19.05
C ARG A 403 13.70 25.98 -19.44
N LEU A 404 14.21 24.81 -19.77
CA LEU A 404 15.58 24.63 -20.27
C LEU A 404 15.78 25.26 -21.67
N ALA A 405 14.74 25.32 -22.50
CA ALA A 405 14.81 26.02 -23.78
C ALA A 405 14.94 27.55 -23.60
N GLU A 406 14.21 28.12 -22.63
CA GLU A 406 14.34 29.53 -22.22
C GLU A 406 15.79 29.82 -21.74
N LEU A 407 16.29 29.02 -20.79
CA LEU A 407 17.66 29.16 -20.26
C LEU A 407 18.73 28.95 -21.33
N LYS A 408 18.45 28.15 -22.35
CA LYS A 408 19.37 27.97 -23.48
C LYS A 408 19.37 29.19 -24.41
N HIS A 409 18.21 29.81 -24.61
CA HIS A 409 18.08 31.07 -25.35
C HIS A 409 18.86 32.20 -24.65
N ASP A 410 18.80 32.23 -23.33
CA ASP A 410 19.48 33.21 -22.48
C ASP A 410 20.98 32.88 -22.24
N GLU A 411 21.52 31.87 -22.96
CA GLU A 411 22.90 31.40 -22.85
C GLU A 411 23.31 30.94 -21.44
N VAL A 412 22.36 30.52 -20.60
CA VAL A 412 22.61 30.02 -19.25
C VAL A 412 22.77 28.50 -19.22
N TYR A 413 22.05 27.76 -20.09
CA TYR A 413 22.10 26.31 -20.17
C TYR A 413 22.76 25.82 -21.46
N HIS A 414 23.85 25.07 -21.34
CA HIS A 414 24.61 24.52 -22.48
C HIS A 414 24.55 22.99 -22.58
N GLY A 415 23.77 22.35 -21.70
CA GLY A 415 23.68 20.89 -21.65
C GLY A 415 22.78 20.27 -22.70
N LYS A 416 22.63 18.94 -22.58
CA LYS A 416 21.69 18.13 -23.37
C LYS A 416 20.65 17.54 -22.44
N PHE A 417 19.37 17.66 -22.81
CA PHE A 417 18.26 17.11 -22.04
C PHE A 417 17.46 16.13 -22.89
N ASN A 418 17.63 14.83 -22.64
CA ASN A 418 16.95 13.74 -23.32
C ASN A 418 16.11 12.97 -22.30
N PRO A 419 14.86 13.37 -22.02
CA PRO A 419 14.04 12.74 -21.01
C PRO A 419 13.37 11.45 -21.49
N LEU A 420 13.26 10.48 -20.59
CA LEU A 420 12.48 9.25 -20.72
C LEU A 420 11.50 9.15 -19.56
N SER A 421 10.24 8.80 -19.85
CA SER A 421 9.21 8.61 -18.85
C SER A 421 9.02 7.13 -18.51
N HIS A 422 8.79 6.84 -17.21
CA HIS A 422 8.46 5.51 -16.70
C HIS A 422 7.30 5.61 -15.71
N PHE A 423 6.50 4.57 -15.65
CA PHE A 423 5.52 4.37 -14.58
C PHE A 423 5.71 3.00 -13.98
N PHE A 424 6.09 2.94 -12.70
CA PHE A 424 6.20 1.70 -11.93
C PHE A 424 5.00 1.53 -11.02
N GLY A 425 4.20 0.51 -11.27
CA GLY A 425 2.95 0.27 -10.57
C GLY A 425 2.57 -1.20 -10.56
N TYR A 426 2.14 -1.71 -11.69
CA TYR A 426 1.61 -3.07 -11.78
C TYR A 426 2.68 -4.15 -11.55
N GLU A 427 3.94 -3.88 -11.84
CA GLU A 427 5.09 -4.76 -11.62
C GLU A 427 5.26 -5.14 -10.14
N GLY A 428 4.97 -4.20 -9.23
CA GLY A 428 5.06 -4.43 -7.79
C GLY A 428 3.82 -5.09 -7.18
N ARG A 429 2.65 -4.97 -7.83
CA ARG A 429 1.38 -5.47 -7.27
C ARG A 429 1.25 -6.98 -7.24
N CYS A 430 1.86 -7.67 -8.19
CA CYS A 430 1.75 -9.12 -8.36
C CYS A 430 3.11 -9.82 -8.30
N ALA A 431 4.14 -9.13 -7.84
CA ALA A 431 5.43 -9.74 -7.58
C ALA A 431 5.30 -10.88 -6.55
N PHE A 432 6.17 -11.88 -6.63
CA PHE A 432 6.27 -12.87 -5.56
C PHE A 432 6.61 -12.15 -4.25
N PRO A 433 5.90 -12.44 -3.14
CA PRO A 433 6.13 -11.75 -1.89
C PRO A 433 7.57 -11.93 -1.42
N SER A 434 8.18 -10.86 -0.91
CA SER A 434 9.45 -10.97 -0.20
C SER A 434 9.29 -11.92 1.00
N ASN A 435 10.38 -12.46 1.52
CA ASN A 435 10.28 -13.32 2.70
C ASN A 435 9.58 -12.61 3.86
N PHE A 436 9.78 -11.29 3.99
CA PHE A 436 9.08 -10.50 4.99
C PHE A 436 7.55 -10.51 4.76
N ASP A 437 7.08 -10.17 3.55
CA ASP A 437 5.64 -10.19 3.26
C ASP A 437 5.08 -11.62 3.29
N ALA A 438 5.87 -12.64 2.92
CA ALA A 438 5.46 -14.04 3.04
C ALA A 438 5.20 -14.43 4.50
N ASP A 439 6.14 -14.11 5.41
CA ASP A 439 6.03 -14.38 6.85
C ASP A 439 4.90 -13.55 7.49
N TYR A 440 4.84 -12.26 7.16
CA TYR A 440 3.87 -11.32 7.72
C TYR A 440 2.43 -11.66 7.30
N CYS A 441 2.20 -11.91 6.01
CA CYS A 441 0.88 -12.26 5.50
C CYS A 441 0.38 -13.60 6.04
N TYR A 442 1.26 -14.60 6.09
CA TYR A 442 0.93 -15.89 6.69
C TYR A 442 0.54 -15.73 8.16
N SER A 443 1.33 -14.93 8.91
CA SER A 443 1.02 -14.62 10.30
C SER A 443 -0.28 -13.85 10.47
N LEU A 444 -0.63 -12.91 9.56
CA LEU A 444 -1.90 -12.19 9.59
C LEU A 444 -3.09 -13.13 9.37
N GLY A 445 -2.97 -14.10 8.43
CA GLY A 445 -4.01 -15.08 8.17
C GLY A 445 -4.21 -16.03 9.37
N TYR A 446 -3.12 -16.55 9.93
CA TYR A 446 -3.16 -17.38 11.13
C TYR A 446 -3.78 -16.63 12.31
N ASN A 447 -3.36 -15.38 12.52
CA ASN A 447 -3.89 -14.51 13.58
C ASN A 447 -5.37 -14.15 13.38
N ALA A 448 -5.83 -14.00 12.12
CA ALA A 448 -7.25 -13.79 11.84
C ALA A 448 -8.09 -14.99 12.32
N PHE A 449 -7.62 -16.22 12.12
CA PHE A 449 -8.24 -17.40 12.71
C PHE A 449 -8.26 -17.35 14.23
N MET A 450 -7.16 -16.94 14.87
CA MET A 450 -7.11 -16.82 16.33
C MET A 450 -8.15 -15.83 16.86
N LEU A 451 -8.31 -14.66 16.23
CA LEU A 451 -9.38 -13.71 16.58
C LEU A 451 -10.77 -14.34 16.45
N ILE A 452 -11.01 -15.09 15.36
CA ILE A 452 -12.27 -15.80 15.14
C ILE A 452 -12.49 -16.85 16.24
N SER A 453 -11.50 -17.66 16.57
CA SER A 453 -11.64 -18.74 17.56
C SER A 453 -11.96 -18.23 18.95
N TYR A 454 -11.48 -17.04 19.32
CA TYR A 454 -11.79 -16.35 20.58
C TYR A 454 -13.10 -15.54 20.54
N GLY A 455 -13.83 -15.52 19.42
CA GLY A 455 -15.15 -14.88 19.35
C GLY A 455 -15.12 -13.41 18.93
N TYR A 456 -13.97 -12.84 18.57
CA TYR A 456 -13.87 -11.44 18.18
C TYR A 456 -14.48 -11.17 16.80
N THR A 457 -15.12 -10.00 16.64
CA THR A 457 -15.71 -9.50 15.40
C THR A 457 -15.52 -8.00 15.28
N GLY A 458 -15.42 -7.45 14.08
CA GLY A 458 -15.17 -6.02 13.86
C GLY A 458 -13.71 -5.61 14.10
N TYR A 459 -12.79 -6.56 14.06
CA TYR A 459 -11.35 -6.35 14.26
C TYR A 459 -10.56 -6.44 12.97
N LEU A 460 -9.46 -5.70 12.93
CA LEU A 460 -8.37 -5.90 11.99
C LEU A 460 -7.32 -6.83 12.62
N SER A 461 -6.94 -7.88 11.91
CA SER A 461 -5.82 -8.74 12.30
C SER A 461 -4.51 -7.95 12.27
N THR A 462 -3.75 -7.97 13.35
CA THR A 462 -2.52 -7.19 13.48
C THR A 462 -1.35 -8.03 13.97
N ILE A 463 -0.20 -7.77 13.39
CA ILE A 463 1.10 -8.27 13.85
C ILE A 463 2.01 -7.05 14.04
N SER A 464 2.61 -6.93 15.19
CA SER A 464 3.47 -5.79 15.54
C SER A 464 4.89 -6.25 15.92
N ASN A 465 5.77 -5.28 16.24
CA ASN A 465 7.21 -5.51 16.48
C ASN A 465 7.94 -6.03 15.22
N LEU A 466 7.49 -5.58 14.04
CA LEU A 466 7.90 -6.07 12.72
C LEU A 466 9.36 -5.77 12.37
N ALA A 467 10.01 -4.88 13.11
CA ALA A 467 11.44 -4.61 12.98
C ALA A 467 12.35 -5.74 13.53
N ARG A 468 11.76 -6.65 14.32
CA ARG A 468 12.45 -7.78 14.94
C ARG A 468 12.29 -9.05 14.10
N PRO A 469 13.05 -10.13 14.39
CA PRO A 469 12.78 -11.44 13.79
C PRO A 469 11.34 -11.91 14.02
N ALA A 470 10.80 -12.71 13.11
CA ALA A 470 9.39 -13.14 13.15
C ALA A 470 8.98 -13.82 14.47
N ALA A 471 9.88 -14.56 15.10
CA ALA A 471 9.63 -15.16 16.40
C ALA A 471 9.31 -14.14 17.52
N GLU A 472 9.83 -12.91 17.41
CA GLU A 472 9.60 -11.84 18.37
C GLU A 472 8.38 -10.96 18.01
N TRP A 473 7.70 -11.24 16.92
CA TRP A 473 6.49 -10.52 16.53
C TRP A 473 5.36 -10.75 17.53
N ARG A 474 4.48 -9.77 17.65
CA ARG A 474 3.35 -9.81 18.58
C ARG A 474 2.06 -9.80 17.78
N ALA A 475 1.24 -10.80 18.03
CA ALA A 475 -0.06 -10.98 17.40
C ALA A 475 -1.17 -10.33 18.23
N GLY A 476 -2.21 -9.83 17.55
CA GLY A 476 -3.34 -9.21 18.22
C GLY A 476 -4.39 -8.71 17.23
N GLY A 477 -5.27 -7.84 17.72
CA GLY A 477 -6.33 -7.23 16.93
C GLY A 477 -6.62 -5.81 17.37
N ILE A 478 -6.94 -4.94 16.41
CA ILE A 478 -7.41 -3.59 16.67
C ILE A 478 -8.86 -3.45 16.15
N PRO A 479 -9.79 -2.86 16.94
CA PRO A 479 -11.12 -2.56 16.45
C PRO A 479 -11.09 -1.67 15.22
N LEU A 480 -11.79 -2.05 14.15
CA LEU A 480 -11.84 -1.31 12.90
C LEU A 480 -12.37 0.11 13.11
N THR A 481 -13.37 0.28 13.98
CA THR A 481 -13.96 1.58 14.30
C THR A 481 -12.98 2.54 14.97
N GLY A 482 -12.01 2.02 15.75
CA GLY A 482 -10.97 2.82 16.38
C GLY A 482 -9.94 3.43 15.40
N MET A 483 -9.99 3.03 14.13
CA MET A 483 -9.09 3.51 13.08
C MET A 483 -9.76 4.55 12.15
N MET A 484 -11.02 4.91 12.40
CA MET A 484 -11.86 5.70 11.48
C MET A 484 -11.82 7.20 11.73
N ASN A 485 -12.19 7.95 10.71
CA ASN A 485 -12.59 9.34 10.74
C ASN A 485 -13.73 9.55 9.73
N LEU A 486 -14.32 10.75 9.69
CA LEU A 486 -15.23 11.13 8.62
C LEU A 486 -14.49 11.85 7.50
N GLU A 487 -14.75 11.44 6.27
CA GLU A 487 -14.29 12.13 5.07
C GLU A 487 -15.46 12.49 4.16
N ARG A 488 -15.34 13.63 3.47
CA ARG A 488 -16.31 14.00 2.44
C ARG A 488 -16.04 13.22 1.17
N ARG A 489 -16.97 12.31 0.82
CA ARG A 489 -16.91 11.51 -0.41
C ARG A 489 -18.23 11.60 -1.16
N SER A 490 -18.16 11.91 -2.44
CA SER A 490 -19.35 12.12 -3.28
C SER A 490 -20.37 13.08 -2.63
N GLY A 491 -19.90 14.19 -2.07
CA GLY A 491 -20.71 15.23 -1.44
C GLY A 491 -21.26 14.91 -0.06
N ARG A 492 -21.00 13.72 0.52
CA ARG A 492 -21.50 13.29 1.84
C ARG A 492 -20.34 12.92 2.78
N LEU A 493 -20.54 13.14 4.08
CA LEU A 493 -19.61 12.63 5.10
C LEU A 493 -19.83 11.12 5.26
N LYS A 494 -18.75 10.36 5.06
CA LYS A 494 -18.74 8.90 5.21
C LYS A 494 -17.65 8.47 6.18
N PRO A 495 -17.88 7.43 7.00
CA PRO A 495 -16.82 6.85 7.81
C PRO A 495 -15.81 6.14 6.89
N VAL A 496 -14.53 6.36 7.14
CA VAL A 496 -13.44 5.72 6.43
C VAL A 496 -12.29 5.43 7.37
N ILE A 497 -11.52 4.38 7.11
CA ILE A 497 -10.27 4.17 7.83
C ILE A 497 -9.30 5.29 7.47
N LYS A 498 -8.80 5.97 8.50
CA LYS A 498 -7.90 7.12 8.37
C LYS A 498 -6.58 6.69 7.74
N LYS A 499 -6.20 7.36 6.67
CA LYS A 499 -4.91 7.20 6.02
C LYS A 499 -3.83 7.98 6.76
N LEU A 500 -2.64 7.40 6.82
CA LEU A 500 -1.48 8.09 7.35
C LEU A 500 -0.59 8.58 6.21
N LEU A 501 -0.40 9.88 6.16
CA LEU A 501 0.51 10.55 5.23
C LEU A 501 1.97 10.44 5.71
N VAL A 502 2.93 10.80 4.85
CA VAL A 502 4.34 10.88 5.26
C VAL A 502 4.49 11.94 6.34
N ASP A 503 4.98 11.52 7.50
CA ASP A 503 5.30 12.42 8.59
C ASP A 503 6.61 13.18 8.28
N LEU A 504 6.48 14.47 7.98
CA LEU A 504 7.63 15.34 7.67
C LEU A 504 8.56 15.56 8.88
N ASN A 505 8.07 15.32 10.10
CA ASN A 505 8.86 15.31 11.32
C ASN A 505 9.37 13.92 11.70
N GLY A 506 8.96 12.91 10.94
CA GLY A 506 9.37 11.52 11.14
C GLY A 506 10.83 11.29 10.73
N ALA A 507 11.47 10.34 11.39
CA ALA A 507 12.87 10.03 11.15
C ALA A 507 13.20 9.64 9.69
N PRO A 508 12.37 8.88 8.95
CA PRO A 508 12.64 8.57 7.55
C PRO A 508 12.72 9.81 6.67
N PHE A 509 11.75 10.74 6.82
CA PHE A 509 11.75 11.96 6.02
C PHE A 509 12.89 12.90 6.42
N ARG A 510 13.17 13.07 7.71
CA ARG A 510 14.34 13.90 8.16
C ARG A 510 15.64 13.37 7.60
N TYR A 511 15.86 12.04 7.65
CA TYR A 511 17.05 11.41 7.06
C TYR A 511 17.16 11.69 5.56
N PHE A 512 16.04 11.60 4.84
CA PHE A 512 15.96 11.97 3.42
C PHE A 512 16.29 13.46 3.21
N ALA A 513 15.62 14.36 3.92
CA ALA A 513 15.75 15.80 3.77
C ALA A 513 17.18 16.31 4.02
N GLU A 514 17.86 15.77 5.05
CA GLU A 514 19.25 16.13 5.38
C GLU A 514 20.27 15.72 4.30
N ARG A 515 19.94 14.73 3.48
CA ARG A 515 20.91 14.10 2.56
C ARG A 515 20.63 14.36 1.09
N ARG A 516 19.38 14.61 0.72
CA ARG A 516 18.96 14.78 -0.68
C ARG A 516 19.70 15.91 -1.41
N GLU A 517 20.11 16.98 -0.70
CA GLU A 517 20.87 18.10 -1.30
C GLU A 517 22.23 17.67 -1.88
N ARG A 518 22.77 16.55 -1.40
CA ARG A 518 24.02 15.98 -1.89
C ARG A 518 23.85 15.02 -3.07
N TRP A 519 22.62 14.56 -3.32
CA TRP A 519 22.36 13.53 -4.34
C TRP A 519 22.52 14.04 -5.78
N PRO A 520 22.13 15.29 -6.12
CA PRO A 520 22.36 15.83 -7.46
C PRO A 520 23.82 15.85 -7.86
N SER A 521 24.72 16.04 -6.90
CA SER A 521 26.16 16.16 -7.16
C SER A 521 26.92 14.84 -7.18
N ARG A 522 26.31 13.70 -6.91
CA ARG A 522 27.01 12.41 -6.88
C ARG A 522 27.32 11.89 -8.28
N PRO A 523 28.59 11.47 -8.55
CA PRO A 523 28.99 11.01 -9.88
C PRO A 523 28.46 9.61 -10.23
N ALA A 524 28.21 8.76 -9.26
CA ALA A 524 27.65 7.42 -9.47
C ALA A 524 26.86 7.01 -8.23
N ILE A 525 25.65 6.53 -8.44
CA ILE A 525 24.82 5.99 -7.38
C ILE A 525 25.17 4.52 -7.25
N PRO A 526 25.47 4.01 -6.05
CA PRO A 526 25.64 2.58 -5.86
C PRO A 526 24.27 1.92 -6.06
N SER A 527 23.98 1.51 -7.30
CA SER A 527 22.84 0.63 -7.50
C SER A 527 23.11 -0.62 -6.67
N ARG A 528 22.17 -0.99 -5.85
CA ARG A 528 22.14 -2.36 -5.36
C ARG A 528 21.80 -3.18 -6.59
N GLY A 529 22.74 -3.96 -7.06
CA GLY A 529 22.52 -4.87 -8.16
C GLY A 529 21.30 -5.74 -7.91
N PRO A 530 20.74 -6.36 -8.97
CA PRO A 530 19.64 -7.28 -8.84
C PRO A 530 19.96 -8.26 -7.71
N PHE A 531 18.93 -8.61 -6.94
CA PHE A 531 19.03 -9.72 -5.99
C PHE A 531 19.79 -10.83 -6.70
N ASN A 532 20.93 -11.20 -6.16
CA ASN A 532 21.66 -12.32 -6.70
C ASN A 532 20.80 -13.55 -6.45
N ILE A 533 19.94 -13.84 -7.42
CA ILE A 533 19.05 -14.99 -7.47
C ILE A 533 19.90 -16.27 -7.76
N THR A 534 21.16 -16.25 -7.47
CA THR A 534 21.86 -17.50 -7.24
C THR A 534 21.29 -18.06 -5.94
N ALA A 535 20.08 -18.51 -6.09
CA ALA A 535 19.26 -19.13 -5.07
C ALA A 535 19.82 -20.47 -4.63
N ARG A 536 21.05 -20.48 -4.25
CA ARG A 536 21.49 -21.46 -3.29
C ARG A 536 20.99 -20.98 -1.93
N ARG A 537 19.71 -21.23 -1.69
CA ARG A 537 18.94 -21.02 -0.46
C ARG A 537 18.17 -19.71 -0.47
N ALA A 538 16.90 -19.85 -0.70
CA ALA A 538 15.86 -18.86 -0.41
C ALA A 538 15.84 -18.37 1.06
N SER A 539 16.76 -18.84 1.88
CA SER A 539 16.96 -18.46 3.26
C SER A 539 17.75 -17.17 3.47
N ALA A 540 18.26 -16.57 2.40
CA ALA A 540 19.32 -15.58 2.57
C ALA A 540 18.99 -14.16 2.14
N THR A 541 17.74 -13.79 1.94
CA THR A 541 17.42 -12.37 2.04
C THR A 541 17.27 -12.02 3.51
N PRO A 542 18.27 -11.35 4.13
CA PRO A 542 18.05 -10.79 5.45
C PRO A 542 16.80 -9.93 5.34
N SER A 543 15.90 -10.03 6.33
CA SER A 543 14.84 -9.05 6.51
C SER A 543 15.49 -7.68 6.41
N GLN A 544 15.33 -7.00 5.28
CA GLN A 544 15.87 -5.65 5.15
C GLN A 544 15.12 -4.84 6.19
N ARG A 545 15.87 -4.23 7.07
CA ARG A 545 15.31 -3.40 8.13
C ARG A 545 14.54 -2.28 7.46
N ARG A 546 13.27 -2.21 7.75
CA ARG A 546 12.40 -1.14 7.28
C ARG A 546 12.80 0.19 7.87
N TRP A 547 12.68 1.20 7.08
CA TRP A 547 12.62 2.58 7.53
C TRP A 547 11.23 2.82 8.18
N SER A 548 10.92 2.10 9.27
CA SER A 548 9.70 2.32 10.03
C SER A 548 9.92 3.38 11.09
N SER A 549 8.90 4.17 11.36
CA SER A 549 8.92 5.18 12.44
C SER A 549 9.29 4.58 13.80
N ASN A 550 9.05 3.28 14.01
CA ASN A 550 9.29 2.59 15.27
C ASN A 550 10.76 2.22 15.49
N ILE A 551 11.54 1.95 14.43
CA ILE A 551 12.99 1.74 14.55
C ILE A 551 13.65 3.01 15.09
N TRP A 552 13.12 4.18 14.73
CA TRP A 552 13.70 5.46 15.09
C TRP A 552 13.19 6.03 16.42
N LYS A 553 11.99 5.66 16.88
CA LYS A 553 11.48 6.10 18.21
C LYS A 553 12.34 5.59 19.37
N ARG A 554 13.07 4.50 19.19
CA ARG A 554 13.99 3.92 20.21
C ARG A 554 15.46 4.26 20.00
N GLY A 555 15.83 4.85 18.87
CA GLY A 555 17.22 5.10 18.50
C GLY A 555 17.62 6.56 18.34
N ALA A 556 16.73 7.51 18.67
CA ALA A 556 17.01 8.94 18.46
C ALA A 556 18.16 9.46 19.35
N GLU A 557 18.51 8.75 20.42
CA GLU A 557 19.58 9.20 21.31
C GLU A 557 20.94 8.52 21.10
N THR A 558 21.03 7.35 20.43
CA THR A 558 22.30 6.59 20.39
C THR A 558 22.52 5.66 19.20
N ALA A 559 21.90 5.83 18.04
CA ALA A 559 22.19 4.95 16.90
C ALA A 559 23.20 5.60 15.93
N PRO A 560 24.50 5.26 16.02
CA PRO A 560 25.45 5.68 15.00
C PRO A 560 25.11 5.04 13.66
N LEU A 561 25.34 5.78 12.57
CA LEU A 561 25.35 5.32 11.17
C LEU A 561 26.06 3.95 10.96
N PHE A 562 26.88 3.56 11.90
CA PHE A 562 27.64 2.31 11.96
C PHE A 562 26.75 1.05 11.93
N PHE A 563 25.54 1.08 12.46
CA PHE A 563 24.70 -0.14 12.52
C PHE A 563 24.04 -0.48 11.17
N VAL A 564 23.77 0.51 10.34
CA VAL A 564 23.24 0.29 8.99
C VAL A 564 24.37 -0.16 8.05
N LEU A 565 25.55 0.44 8.15
CA LEU A 565 26.75 0.03 7.40
C LEU A 565 27.33 -1.31 7.90
N TYR A 566 27.30 -1.59 9.20
CA TYR A 566 27.88 -2.80 9.78
C TYR A 566 27.09 -4.07 9.45
N SER A 567 25.76 -4.01 9.48
CA SER A 567 24.97 -5.13 8.97
C SER A 567 25.11 -5.32 7.45
N TYR A 568 25.50 -4.29 6.72
CA TYR A 568 25.77 -4.32 5.29
C TYR A 568 27.12 -4.95 4.97
N LEU A 569 28.17 -4.54 5.67
CA LEU A 569 29.54 -5.06 5.50
C LEU A 569 29.67 -6.52 5.95
N ARG A 570 28.96 -6.92 7.01
CA ARG A 570 28.94 -8.31 7.50
C ARG A 570 28.23 -9.27 6.54
N ALA A 571 27.24 -8.79 5.80
CA ALA A 571 26.54 -9.59 4.81
C ALA A 571 27.27 -9.68 3.47
N SER A 572 28.12 -8.68 3.15
CA SER A 572 28.81 -8.58 1.84
C SER A 572 30.26 -9.08 1.84
N ILE A 573 30.93 -9.17 2.98
CA ILE A 573 32.40 -9.39 3.04
C ILE A 573 32.79 -10.46 4.06
N GLY A 574 31.95 -11.38 4.48
CA GLY A 574 32.35 -12.60 5.20
C GLY A 574 33.41 -12.44 6.33
N PHE A 575 33.41 -11.34 7.10
CA PHE A 575 34.35 -11.17 8.19
C PHE A 575 33.96 -11.97 9.43
N SER A 576 34.85 -12.82 9.91
CA SER A 576 34.72 -13.56 11.17
C SER A 576 34.93 -12.65 12.39
N SER A 577 34.35 -13.02 13.52
CA SER A 577 34.18 -12.23 14.74
C SER A 577 35.43 -12.08 15.63
N GLU A 578 36.64 -12.20 15.08
CA GLU A 578 37.86 -12.24 15.90
C GLU A 578 38.81 -11.03 15.76
N ALA A 579 38.36 -9.93 15.19
CA ALA A 579 39.18 -8.72 15.16
C ALA A 579 38.31 -7.48 15.41
N LEU A 580 37.99 -7.21 16.68
CA LEU A 580 37.91 -5.90 17.37
C LEU A 580 37.37 -6.11 18.77
#